data_2ff80ce2082adb28e1cc02899c957fab
#
_entry.id   2ff80ce2082adb28e1cc02899c957fab
#
_cell.length_a   1.000
_cell.length_b   1.000
_cell.length_c   1.000
_cell.angle_alpha   90.00
_cell.angle_beta   90.00
_cell.angle_gamma   90.00
#
_symmetry.space_group_name_H-M   'P 1'
#
loop_
_entity.id
_entity.type
_entity.pdbx_description
1 polymer ?
#
loop_
_entity_poly.entity_id
_entity_poly.type
_entity_poly.pdbx_seq_one_letter_code
_entity_poly.pdbx_strand_id
1 'polypeptide(L)'
;IGCDVSQPEQVRQMIDDVINYFGRLDYAVNNAGITGEHGKKITEQTVENWDKVIATSLSSVFYCLKYEIPQMMKMGGAIVNLSAVNGLVGIPGLAPYTAAKHGIIGLTQTAALEFACQGIRINAVAPGYVQTPRISEFPENIVRSFANSHPMKRMAKMQEIADFILFLLSDKSAFCTGGVYPIDGGFLAE
;
A
#
# COMPACT_ATOMS: atom_id res chain seq x y z
N ILE A 1 -17.44 -1.19 9.07
CA ILE A 1 -17.56 -2.48 8.36
C ILE A 1 -16.30 -3.29 8.69
N GLY A 2 -16.47 -4.50 9.28
CA GLY A 2 -15.37 -5.45 9.45
C GLY A 2 -15.12 -6.18 8.12
N CYS A 3 -13.84 -6.31 7.71
CA CYS A 3 -13.47 -7.00 6.47
C CYS A 3 -12.08 -7.64 6.63
N ASP A 4 -11.98 -8.92 6.35
CA ASP A 4 -10.70 -9.57 6.08
C ASP A 4 -10.39 -9.41 4.59
N VAL A 5 -9.44 -8.53 4.29
CA VAL A 5 -9.08 -8.19 2.90
C VAL A 5 -8.43 -9.34 2.14
N SER A 6 -7.99 -10.40 2.82
CA SER A 6 -7.48 -11.62 2.16
C SER A 6 -8.60 -12.47 1.55
N GLN A 7 -9.88 -12.15 1.86
CA GLN A 7 -11.07 -12.87 1.39
C GLN A 7 -11.80 -12.05 0.34
N PRO A 8 -11.78 -12.45 -0.95
CA PRO A 8 -12.35 -11.64 -2.03
C PRO A 8 -13.84 -11.33 -1.88
N GLU A 9 -14.62 -12.27 -1.32
CA GLU A 9 -16.06 -12.07 -1.09
C GLU A 9 -16.33 -11.03 0.00
N GLN A 10 -15.49 -10.95 1.05
CA GLN A 10 -15.62 -9.93 2.08
C GLN A 10 -15.26 -8.54 1.52
N VAL A 11 -14.23 -8.45 0.65
CA VAL A 11 -13.90 -7.20 -0.03
C VAL A 11 -15.05 -6.75 -0.93
N ARG A 12 -15.63 -7.66 -1.72
CA ARG A 12 -16.81 -7.36 -2.54
C ARG A 12 -17.96 -6.83 -1.69
N GLN A 13 -18.32 -7.53 -0.61
CA GLN A 13 -19.40 -7.11 0.29
C GLN A 13 -19.12 -5.73 0.91
N MET A 14 -17.89 -5.47 1.35
CA MET A 14 -17.49 -4.16 1.88
C MET A 14 -17.74 -3.04 0.88
N ILE A 15 -17.38 -3.22 -0.40
CA ILE A 15 -17.63 -2.22 -1.43
C ILE A 15 -19.12 -2.07 -1.71
N ASP A 16 -19.87 -3.17 -1.79
CA ASP A 16 -21.34 -3.13 -1.96
C ASP A 16 -22.01 -2.35 -0.79
N ASP A 17 -21.56 -2.57 0.45
CA ASP A 17 -22.08 -1.86 1.62
C ASP A 17 -21.77 -0.36 1.55
N VAL A 18 -20.56 0.04 1.09
CA VAL A 18 -20.20 1.44 0.88
C VAL A 18 -21.11 2.09 -0.16
N ILE A 19 -21.33 1.42 -1.29
CA ILE A 19 -22.23 1.93 -2.35
C ILE A 19 -23.67 2.03 -1.85
N ASN A 20 -24.16 1.03 -1.13
CA ASN A 20 -25.51 1.04 -0.57
C ASN A 20 -25.72 2.20 0.42
N TYR A 21 -24.68 2.55 1.19
CA TYR A 21 -24.78 3.59 2.21
C TYR A 21 -24.56 5.01 1.65
N PHE A 22 -23.53 5.19 0.80
CA PHE A 22 -23.14 6.53 0.28
C PHE A 22 -23.62 6.82 -1.14
N GLY A 23 -24.07 5.81 -1.90
CA GLY A 23 -24.52 5.93 -3.29
C GLY A 23 -23.38 6.00 -4.30
N ARG A 24 -22.12 6.15 -3.87
CA ARG A 24 -20.93 6.31 -4.72
C ARG A 24 -19.63 5.98 -4.01
N LEU A 25 -18.59 5.76 -4.79
CA LEU A 25 -17.20 5.65 -4.34
C LEU A 25 -16.34 6.60 -5.18
N ASP A 26 -15.70 7.57 -4.53
CA ASP A 26 -14.85 8.58 -5.18
C ASP A 26 -13.36 8.34 -4.94
N TYR A 27 -13.03 7.88 -3.74
CA TYR A 27 -11.65 7.70 -3.29
C TYR A 27 -11.48 6.38 -2.58
N ALA A 28 -10.34 5.75 -2.81
CA ALA A 28 -9.95 4.54 -2.09
C ALA A 28 -8.48 4.58 -1.67
N VAL A 29 -8.18 4.01 -0.50
CA VAL A 29 -6.81 3.85 0.00
C VAL A 29 -6.61 2.40 0.40
N ASN A 30 -5.85 1.66 -0.39
CA ASN A 30 -5.53 0.26 -0.15
C ASN A 30 -4.29 0.15 0.73
N ASN A 31 -4.49 0.23 2.05
CA ASN A 31 -3.44 0.30 3.07
C ASN A 31 -3.21 -1.03 3.81
N ALA A 32 -4.22 -1.88 3.94
CA ALA A 32 -4.14 -3.10 4.73
C ALA A 32 -2.98 -4.00 4.28
N GLY A 33 -2.23 -4.54 5.24
CA GLY A 33 -1.11 -5.42 4.94
C GLY A 33 -0.37 -5.89 6.19
N ILE A 34 0.42 -6.93 6.01
CA ILE A 34 1.28 -7.53 7.03
C ILE A 34 2.68 -7.74 6.48
N THR A 35 3.67 -7.68 7.35
CA THR A 35 5.07 -7.95 6.98
C THR A 35 5.43 -9.44 7.05
N GLY A 36 4.65 -10.21 7.81
CA GLY A 36 4.97 -11.60 8.10
C GLY A 36 6.18 -11.75 9.04
N GLU A 37 6.91 -12.85 8.87
CA GLU A 37 8.09 -13.17 9.67
C GLU A 37 9.30 -12.34 9.20
N HIS A 38 10.13 -11.92 10.17
CA HIS A 38 11.30 -11.08 9.95
C HIS A 38 12.60 -11.83 10.15
N GLY A 39 13.67 -11.39 9.46
CA GLY A 39 15.04 -11.83 9.69
C GLY A 39 15.37 -13.23 9.15
N LYS A 40 14.44 -13.89 8.48
CA LYS A 40 14.65 -15.22 7.87
C LYS A 40 15.12 -15.09 6.42
N LYS A 41 16.19 -15.82 6.07
CA LYS A 41 16.62 -15.96 4.66
C LYS A 41 15.51 -16.61 3.83
N ILE A 42 15.55 -16.44 2.51
CA ILE A 42 14.54 -16.98 1.60
C ILE A 42 14.35 -18.50 1.74
N THR A 43 15.44 -19.23 2.02
CA THR A 43 15.43 -20.68 2.24
C THR A 43 14.84 -21.10 3.59
N GLU A 44 14.66 -20.17 4.51
CA GLU A 44 14.15 -20.39 5.87
C GLU A 44 12.70 -19.89 6.02
N GLN A 45 12.19 -19.18 5.01
CA GLN A 45 10.79 -18.74 4.97
C GLN A 45 9.87 -19.95 4.81
N THR A 46 8.78 -20.00 5.57
CA THR A 46 7.77 -21.03 5.40
C THR A 46 6.82 -20.68 4.26
N VAL A 47 6.25 -21.72 3.63
CA VAL A 47 5.22 -21.52 2.59
C VAL A 47 3.99 -20.85 3.18
N GLU A 48 3.62 -21.22 4.41
CA GLU A 48 2.48 -20.63 5.12
C GLU A 48 2.65 -19.13 5.36
N ASN A 49 3.87 -18.68 5.74
CA ASN A 49 4.17 -17.26 5.87
C ASN A 49 4.11 -16.55 4.53
N TRP A 50 4.65 -17.17 3.48
CA TRP A 50 4.56 -16.65 2.11
C TRP A 50 3.11 -16.45 1.70
N ASP A 51 2.29 -17.50 1.78
CA ASP A 51 0.88 -17.48 1.36
C ASP A 51 0.08 -16.43 2.13
N LYS A 52 0.29 -16.34 3.44
CA LYS A 52 -0.37 -15.36 4.30
C LYS A 52 0.00 -13.92 3.92
N VAL A 53 1.29 -13.64 3.68
CA VAL A 53 1.75 -12.29 3.31
C VAL A 53 1.25 -11.92 1.92
N ILE A 54 1.32 -12.82 0.94
CA ILE A 54 0.83 -12.58 -0.42
C ILE A 54 -0.70 -12.36 -0.41
N ALA A 55 -1.45 -13.20 0.27
CA ALA A 55 -2.90 -13.06 0.37
C ALA A 55 -3.31 -11.70 0.96
N THR A 56 -2.67 -11.30 2.08
CA THR A 56 -3.06 -10.09 2.80
C THR A 56 -2.46 -8.81 2.22
N SER A 57 -1.24 -8.85 1.68
CA SER A 57 -0.51 -7.63 1.29
C SER A 57 -0.43 -7.41 -0.22
N LEU A 58 -0.80 -8.39 -1.06
CA LEU A 58 -0.82 -8.24 -2.52
C LEU A 58 -2.18 -8.61 -3.11
N SER A 59 -2.67 -9.84 -2.86
CA SER A 59 -3.95 -10.27 -3.45
C SER A 59 -5.11 -9.40 -2.99
N SER A 60 -5.06 -8.89 -1.75
CA SER A 60 -6.04 -7.93 -1.23
C SER A 60 -6.14 -6.66 -2.08
N VAL A 61 -5.01 -6.10 -2.52
CA VAL A 61 -4.99 -4.90 -3.38
C VAL A 61 -5.61 -5.20 -4.74
N PHE A 62 -5.35 -6.39 -5.30
CA PHE A 62 -6.03 -6.83 -6.51
C PHE A 62 -7.54 -6.96 -6.31
N TYR A 63 -7.99 -7.53 -5.19
CA TYR A 63 -9.43 -7.65 -4.88
C TYR A 63 -10.09 -6.28 -4.70
N CYS A 64 -9.43 -5.37 -3.99
CA CYS A 64 -9.90 -3.99 -3.85
C CYS A 64 -10.04 -3.32 -5.22
N LEU A 65 -8.99 -3.26 -6.03
CA LEU A 65 -9.02 -2.68 -7.37
C LEU A 65 -10.13 -3.29 -8.24
N LYS A 66 -10.30 -4.62 -8.19
CA LYS A 66 -11.32 -5.35 -8.94
C LYS A 66 -12.75 -4.89 -8.64
N TYR A 67 -13.04 -4.53 -7.39
CA TYR A 67 -14.38 -4.15 -6.97
C TYR A 67 -14.57 -2.63 -6.83
N GLU A 68 -13.51 -1.86 -6.59
CA GLU A 68 -13.54 -0.39 -6.53
C GLU A 68 -13.68 0.25 -7.92
N ILE A 69 -12.86 -0.18 -8.88
CA ILE A 69 -12.79 0.43 -10.20
C ILE A 69 -14.15 0.45 -10.93
N PRO A 70 -14.95 -0.63 -10.96
CA PRO A 70 -16.26 -0.61 -11.60
C PRO A 70 -17.21 0.45 -11.02
N GLN A 71 -17.08 0.77 -9.72
CA GLN A 71 -17.92 1.78 -9.06
C GLN A 71 -17.51 3.21 -9.44
N MET A 72 -16.26 3.40 -9.86
CA MET A 72 -15.73 4.72 -10.26
C MET A 72 -15.87 5.01 -11.76
N MET A 73 -16.13 4.00 -12.60
CA MET A 73 -16.07 4.14 -14.08
C MET A 73 -17.00 5.23 -14.66
N LYS A 74 -18.09 5.57 -13.99
CA LYS A 74 -19.05 6.58 -14.48
C LYS A 74 -18.68 8.02 -14.10
N MET A 75 -18.03 8.20 -12.98
CA MET A 75 -17.79 9.52 -12.37
C MET A 75 -16.31 9.88 -12.28
N GLY A 76 -15.43 8.94 -12.60
CA GLY A 76 -14.01 9.02 -12.26
C GLY A 76 -13.75 8.79 -10.78
N GLY A 77 -12.48 8.92 -10.38
CA GLY A 77 -12.08 8.75 -8.98
C GLY A 77 -10.58 8.72 -8.81
N ALA A 78 -10.12 8.51 -7.58
CA ALA A 78 -8.70 8.35 -7.29
C ALA A 78 -8.45 7.23 -6.28
N ILE A 79 -7.47 6.38 -6.59
CA ILE A 79 -7.04 5.26 -5.74
C ILE A 79 -5.57 5.43 -5.38
N VAL A 80 -5.23 5.22 -4.11
CA VAL A 80 -3.84 5.18 -3.64
C VAL A 80 -3.57 3.83 -3.00
N ASN A 81 -2.60 3.11 -3.55
CA ASN A 81 -2.14 1.83 -3.03
C ASN A 81 -0.88 2.01 -2.16
N LEU A 82 -0.86 1.40 -0.96
CA LEU A 82 0.30 1.45 -0.06
C LEU A 82 1.31 0.36 -0.42
N SER A 83 2.36 0.75 -1.19
CA SER A 83 3.57 -0.04 -1.31
C SER A 83 4.48 0.20 -0.07
N ALA A 84 5.77 0.22 -0.23
CA ALA A 84 6.81 0.56 0.73
C ALA A 84 8.13 0.75 -0.03
N VAL A 85 9.18 1.21 0.63
CA VAL A 85 10.56 1.13 0.07
C VAL A 85 10.92 -0.29 -0.38
N ASN A 86 10.39 -1.33 0.31
CA ASN A 86 10.50 -2.73 -0.09
C ASN A 86 9.89 -3.05 -1.47
N GLY A 87 9.05 -2.21 -2.02
CA GLY A 87 8.52 -2.35 -3.37
C GLY A 87 9.45 -1.82 -4.45
N LEU A 88 10.55 -1.16 -4.07
CA LEU A 88 11.52 -0.53 -4.95
C LEU A 88 12.91 -1.13 -4.83
N VAL A 89 13.23 -1.71 -3.65
CA VAL A 89 14.51 -2.37 -3.38
C VAL A 89 14.30 -3.67 -2.59
N GLY A 90 15.26 -4.59 -2.72
CA GLY A 90 15.30 -5.80 -1.91
C GLY A 90 15.77 -5.51 -0.49
N ILE A 91 15.05 -6.03 0.51
CA ILE A 91 15.47 -5.95 1.91
C ILE A 91 15.66 -7.38 2.45
N PRO A 92 16.87 -7.73 2.88
CA PRO A 92 17.15 -9.05 3.42
C PRO A 92 16.23 -9.43 4.59
N GLY A 93 15.78 -10.67 4.62
CA GLY A 93 14.93 -11.18 5.69
C GLY A 93 13.44 -10.87 5.58
N LEU A 94 13.01 -10.24 4.48
CA LEU A 94 11.61 -9.84 4.21
C LEU A 94 11.13 -10.26 2.81
N ALA A 95 11.57 -11.43 2.30
CA ALA A 95 11.30 -11.84 0.92
C ALA A 95 9.80 -11.83 0.55
N PRO A 96 8.86 -12.41 1.33
CA PRO A 96 7.43 -12.38 0.99
C PRO A 96 6.86 -10.96 0.93
N TYR A 97 7.23 -10.12 1.89
CA TYR A 97 6.78 -8.73 1.95
C TYR A 97 7.35 -7.89 0.79
N THR A 98 8.63 -8.07 0.48
CA THR A 98 9.30 -7.42 -0.66
C THR A 98 8.61 -7.80 -1.97
N ALA A 99 8.32 -9.08 -2.19
CA ALA A 99 7.60 -9.55 -3.37
C ALA A 99 6.20 -8.93 -3.46
N ALA A 100 5.45 -8.92 -2.34
CA ALA A 100 4.12 -8.32 -2.29
C ALA A 100 4.15 -6.81 -2.64
N LYS A 101 5.10 -6.06 -2.07
CA LYS A 101 5.19 -4.61 -2.29
C LYS A 101 5.67 -4.23 -3.70
N HIS A 102 6.52 -5.04 -4.34
CA HIS A 102 6.81 -4.92 -5.79
C HIS A 102 5.56 -5.23 -6.63
N GLY A 103 4.81 -6.28 -6.30
CA GLY A 103 3.59 -6.63 -7.00
C GLY A 103 2.52 -5.53 -6.97
N ILE A 104 2.40 -4.79 -5.84
CA ILE A 104 1.50 -3.63 -5.73
C ILE A 104 1.86 -2.55 -6.76
N ILE A 105 3.13 -2.30 -7.00
CA ILE A 105 3.60 -1.32 -7.99
C ILE A 105 3.15 -1.75 -9.39
N GLY A 106 3.37 -3.02 -9.75
CA GLY A 106 2.92 -3.56 -11.03
C GLY A 106 1.41 -3.45 -11.21
N LEU A 107 0.61 -3.84 -10.21
CA LEU A 107 -0.85 -3.70 -10.23
C LEU A 107 -1.28 -2.23 -10.41
N THR A 108 -0.64 -1.32 -9.67
CA THR A 108 -0.92 0.12 -9.73
C THR A 108 -0.71 0.67 -11.14
N GLN A 109 0.44 0.37 -11.74
CA GLN A 109 0.80 0.86 -13.07
C GLN A 109 -0.12 0.29 -14.15
N THR A 110 -0.41 -1.02 -14.09
CA THR A 110 -1.31 -1.69 -15.02
C THR A 110 -2.70 -1.09 -14.95
N ALA A 111 -3.30 -1.02 -13.76
CA ALA A 111 -4.63 -0.46 -13.59
C ALA A 111 -4.71 1.03 -13.97
N ALA A 112 -3.67 1.81 -13.68
CA ALA A 112 -3.61 3.21 -14.10
C ALA A 112 -3.67 3.36 -15.62
N LEU A 113 -2.94 2.54 -16.38
CA LEU A 113 -2.96 2.56 -17.85
C LEU A 113 -4.31 2.12 -18.42
N GLU A 114 -4.93 1.11 -17.81
CA GLU A 114 -6.21 0.56 -18.27
C GLU A 114 -7.39 1.54 -18.06
N PHE A 115 -7.36 2.33 -16.97
CA PHE A 115 -8.53 3.12 -16.54
C PHE A 115 -8.33 4.65 -16.55
N ALA A 116 -7.19 5.15 -17.05
CA ALA A 116 -6.94 6.59 -17.16
C ALA A 116 -7.98 7.33 -18.02
N CYS A 117 -8.40 6.72 -19.15
CA CYS A 117 -9.39 7.30 -20.05
C CYS A 117 -10.80 7.40 -19.43
N GLN A 118 -11.06 6.67 -18.35
CA GLN A 118 -12.31 6.76 -17.58
C GLN A 118 -12.23 7.80 -16.44
N GLY A 119 -11.15 8.58 -16.39
CA GLY A 119 -10.94 9.58 -15.36
C GLY A 119 -10.58 9.00 -13.99
N ILE A 120 -10.11 7.75 -13.92
CA ILE A 120 -9.68 7.11 -12.68
C ILE A 120 -8.16 7.22 -12.58
N ARG A 121 -7.67 7.90 -11.54
CA ARG A 121 -6.25 8.04 -11.24
C ARG A 121 -5.83 7.00 -10.19
N ILE A 122 -4.79 6.24 -10.48
CA ILE A 122 -4.33 5.17 -9.57
C ILE A 122 -2.83 5.35 -9.36
N ASN A 123 -2.42 5.55 -8.11
CA ASN A 123 -1.03 5.80 -7.75
C ASN A 123 -0.60 4.93 -6.59
N ALA A 124 0.71 4.75 -6.42
CA ALA A 124 1.28 4.08 -5.25
C ALA A 124 2.13 5.06 -4.44
N VAL A 125 2.07 4.95 -3.12
CA VAL A 125 3.05 5.55 -2.21
C VAL A 125 3.96 4.47 -1.65
N ALA A 126 5.23 4.78 -1.49
CA ALA A 126 6.26 3.87 -1.00
C ALA A 126 6.96 4.48 0.24
N PRO A 127 6.34 4.39 1.42
CA PRO A 127 6.93 4.91 2.64
C PRO A 127 8.19 4.14 3.07
N GLY A 128 9.13 4.85 3.71
CA GLY A 128 10.13 4.26 4.59
C GLY A 128 9.51 3.78 5.90
N TYR A 129 10.27 3.74 7.00
CA TYR A 129 9.70 3.42 8.30
C TYR A 129 8.82 4.57 8.81
N VAL A 130 7.61 4.21 9.26
CA VAL A 130 6.61 5.15 9.79
C VAL A 130 6.37 4.85 11.26
N GLN A 131 6.37 5.88 12.09
CA GLN A 131 6.13 5.77 13.52
C GLN A 131 4.65 5.42 13.79
N THR A 132 4.36 4.13 13.82
CA THR A 132 3.04 3.57 14.14
C THR A 132 3.04 3.00 15.55
N PRO A 133 1.86 2.81 16.19
CA PRO A 133 1.76 2.15 17.48
C PRO A 133 2.49 0.81 17.52
N ARG A 134 2.37 0.00 16.46
CA ARG A 134 3.04 -1.30 16.34
C ARG A 134 4.58 -1.18 16.37
N ILE A 135 5.15 -0.16 15.76
CA ILE A 135 6.61 0.05 15.78
C ILE A 135 7.08 0.46 17.18
N SER A 136 6.25 1.18 17.92
CA SER A 136 6.57 1.57 19.31
C SER A 136 6.60 0.38 20.28
N GLU A 137 6.12 -0.80 19.89
CA GLU A 137 6.19 -2.03 20.69
C GLU A 137 7.56 -2.73 20.59
N PHE A 138 8.40 -2.34 19.62
CA PHE A 138 9.75 -2.90 19.48
C PHE A 138 10.71 -2.32 20.53
N PRO A 139 11.78 -3.07 20.89
CA PRO A 139 12.85 -2.54 21.77
C PRO A 139 13.44 -1.23 21.22
N GLU A 140 13.81 -0.32 22.11
CA GLU A 140 14.28 1.03 21.75
C GLU A 140 15.47 1.03 20.78
N ASN A 141 16.40 0.08 20.92
CA ASN A 141 17.53 -0.07 20.02
C ASN A 141 17.10 -0.42 18.58
N ILE A 142 16.03 -1.18 18.42
CA ILE A 142 15.43 -1.53 17.10
C ILE A 142 14.74 -0.30 16.52
N VAL A 143 13.91 0.39 17.32
CA VAL A 143 13.26 1.63 16.90
C VAL A 143 14.29 2.68 16.45
N ARG A 144 15.40 2.81 17.20
CA ARG A 144 16.51 3.69 16.83
C ARG A 144 17.21 3.25 15.54
N SER A 145 17.35 1.95 15.30
CA SER A 145 17.93 1.44 14.05
C SER A 145 17.06 1.80 12.84
N PHE A 146 15.73 1.70 12.95
CA PHE A 146 14.80 2.12 11.91
C PHE A 146 14.93 3.62 11.61
N ALA A 147 15.03 4.48 12.63
CA ALA A 147 15.25 5.91 12.45
C ALA A 147 16.58 6.19 11.74
N ASN A 148 17.65 5.52 12.15
CA ASN A 148 19.01 5.72 11.63
C ASN A 148 19.19 5.22 10.20
N SER A 149 18.34 4.31 9.71
CA SER A 149 18.35 3.85 8.31
C SER A 149 17.90 4.91 7.31
N HIS A 150 17.39 6.05 7.76
CA HIS A 150 17.06 7.17 6.90
C HIS A 150 18.10 8.28 7.00
N PRO A 151 18.50 8.92 5.89
CA PRO A 151 19.31 10.13 5.92
C PRO A 151 18.78 11.23 6.84
N MET A 152 17.46 11.40 6.93
CA MET A 152 16.82 12.35 7.84
C MET A 152 16.90 11.95 9.33
N LYS A 153 17.48 10.78 9.67
CA LYS A 153 17.72 10.26 11.04
C LYS A 153 16.46 10.21 11.91
N ARG A 154 15.32 10.03 11.28
CA ARG A 154 14.01 9.81 11.93
C ARG A 154 13.11 8.95 11.06
N MET A 155 12.10 8.36 11.65
CA MET A 155 10.97 7.78 10.94
C MET A 155 9.99 8.89 10.51
N ALA A 156 9.17 8.62 9.50
CA ALA A 156 8.04 9.47 9.15
C ALA A 156 6.96 9.41 10.24
N LYS A 157 6.24 10.52 10.44
CA LYS A 157 4.98 10.53 11.17
C LYS A 157 3.87 9.99 10.28
N MET A 158 2.85 9.35 10.85
CA MET A 158 1.68 8.88 10.09
C MET A 158 1.03 10.02 9.29
N GLN A 159 0.98 11.23 9.88
CA GLN A 159 0.40 12.41 9.21
C GLN A 159 1.17 12.81 7.94
N GLU A 160 2.50 12.69 7.91
CA GLU A 160 3.30 13.04 6.73
C GLU A 160 2.96 12.14 5.53
N ILE A 161 2.64 10.87 5.79
CA ILE A 161 2.17 9.93 4.76
C ILE A 161 0.73 10.24 4.36
N ALA A 162 -0.14 10.50 5.33
CA ALA A 162 -1.55 10.81 5.11
C ALA A 162 -1.74 12.10 4.28
N ASP A 163 -0.96 13.14 4.55
CA ASP A 163 -1.01 14.41 3.81
C ASP A 163 -0.67 14.22 2.33
N PHE A 164 0.31 13.37 2.04
CA PHE A 164 0.67 13.09 0.64
C PHE A 164 -0.38 12.20 -0.05
N ILE A 165 -0.97 11.25 0.66
CA ILE A 165 -2.11 10.47 0.15
C ILE A 165 -3.28 11.40 -0.19
N LEU A 166 -3.64 12.34 0.70
CA LEU A 166 -4.69 13.32 0.46
C LEU A 166 -4.40 14.19 -0.76
N PHE A 167 -3.13 14.61 -0.97
CA PHE A 167 -2.72 15.30 -2.20
C PHE A 167 -3.00 14.44 -3.44
N LEU A 168 -2.61 13.16 -3.43
CA LEU A 168 -2.83 12.25 -4.56
C LEU A 168 -4.32 11.96 -4.82
N LEU A 169 -5.16 11.98 -3.82
CA LEU A 169 -6.61 11.83 -3.97
C LEU A 169 -7.28 13.10 -4.49
N SER A 170 -6.73 14.27 -4.24
CA SER A 170 -7.32 15.57 -4.58
C SER A 170 -7.10 15.95 -6.05
N ASP A 171 -7.87 16.98 -6.52
CA ASP A 171 -7.74 17.55 -7.86
C ASP A 171 -6.39 18.26 -8.09
N LYS A 172 -5.63 18.55 -7.04
CA LYS A 172 -4.26 19.11 -7.14
C LYS A 172 -3.29 18.16 -7.84
N SER A 173 -3.59 16.88 -7.89
CA SER A 173 -2.83 15.86 -8.58
C SER A 173 -3.54 15.32 -9.84
N ALA A 174 -4.36 16.13 -10.50
CA ALA A 174 -5.21 15.74 -11.62
C ALA A 174 -4.44 15.10 -12.81
N PHE A 175 -3.13 15.36 -12.94
CA PHE A 175 -2.29 14.77 -13.99
C PHE A 175 -1.35 13.67 -13.47
N CYS A 176 -1.59 13.17 -12.24
CA CYS A 176 -0.79 12.11 -11.61
C CYS A 176 -1.57 10.79 -11.67
N THR A 177 -1.14 9.85 -12.51
CA THR A 177 -1.62 8.46 -12.53
C THR A 177 -0.49 7.50 -12.90
N GLY A 178 -0.48 6.29 -12.36
CA GLY A 178 0.59 5.31 -12.55
C GLY A 178 1.89 5.64 -11.81
N GLY A 179 1.93 6.73 -11.06
CA GLY A 179 3.10 7.16 -10.32
C GLY A 179 3.39 6.29 -9.09
N VAL A 180 4.68 6.15 -8.78
CA VAL A 180 5.16 5.53 -7.54
C VAL A 180 5.98 6.57 -6.79
N TYR A 181 5.54 6.93 -5.59
CA TYR A 181 6.08 8.06 -4.86
C TYR A 181 6.75 7.60 -3.56
N PRO A 182 8.09 7.58 -3.49
CA PRO A 182 8.81 7.37 -2.24
C PRO A 182 8.54 8.51 -1.25
N ILE A 183 8.25 8.13 0.00
CA ILE A 183 8.12 9.06 1.13
C ILE A 183 8.98 8.48 2.25
N ASP A 184 10.28 8.56 2.08
CA ASP A 184 11.23 7.67 2.74
C ASP A 184 12.40 8.38 3.46
N GLY A 185 12.34 9.70 3.58
CA GLY A 185 13.40 10.47 4.26
C GLY A 185 14.79 10.28 3.65
N GLY A 186 14.85 9.95 2.35
CA GLY A 186 16.08 9.75 1.59
C GLY A 186 16.61 8.32 1.58
N PHE A 187 15.87 7.34 2.14
CA PHE A 187 16.30 5.94 2.25
C PHE A 187 16.75 5.35 0.90
N LEU A 188 16.07 5.67 -0.19
CA LEU A 188 16.39 5.16 -1.53
C LEU A 188 17.40 6.01 -2.30
N ALA A 189 17.86 7.11 -1.75
CA ALA A 189 18.81 8.01 -2.39
C ALA A 189 20.28 7.69 -2.05
N GLU A 190 20.52 6.75 -1.11
CA GLU A 190 21.86 6.26 -0.74
C GLU A 190 22.36 5.14 -1.65
#